data_9e11c08de9e114ca5ad3f7b13e99c619
#
_entry.id   9e11c08de9e114ca5ad3f7b13e99c619
#
_cell.length_a   1.000
_cell.length_b   1.000
_cell.length_c   1.000
_cell.angle_alpha   90.00
_cell.angle_beta   90.00
_cell.angle_gamma   90.00
#
_symmetry.space_group_name_H-M   'P 1'
#
loop_
_entity.id
_entity.type
_entity.pdbx_description
1 polymer ?
#
loop_
_entity_poly.entity_id
_entity_poly.type
_entity_poly.pdbx_seq_one_letter_code
_entity_poly.pdbx_strand_id
1 'polypeptide(L)'
;AFYTGVPSVTSIDCVEDVELYAISRKDLEKICLDNHKVEHFFRIKNSLGYVALQKRILSLLTTDARERFEQFSAQYPKLIQRVPKTIIASYLGVSRETLSRITRKL
;
A
#
# COMPACT_ATOMS: atom_id res chain seq x y z
N ALA A 1 -3.91 3.64 15.32
CA ALA A 1 -5.16 2.90 15.20
C ALA A 1 -5.03 1.46 15.74
N PHE A 2 -4.69 0.46 14.93
CA PHE A 2 -4.76 -0.96 15.36
C PHE A 2 -3.95 -1.28 16.63
N TYR A 3 -2.69 -0.85 16.71
CA TYR A 3 -1.84 -1.08 17.88
C TYR A 3 -1.93 0.01 18.95
N THR A 4 -2.19 1.25 18.57
CA THR A 4 -2.26 2.38 19.51
C THR A 4 -3.59 2.50 20.21
N GLY A 5 -4.66 1.87 19.67
CA GLY A 5 -6.01 1.94 20.22
C GLY A 5 -6.72 3.28 20.03
N VAL A 6 -6.06 4.25 19.37
CA VAL A 6 -6.70 5.55 19.06
C VAL A 6 -7.34 5.52 17.66
N PRO A 7 -8.36 6.34 17.37
CA PRO A 7 -8.96 6.44 16.05
C PRO A 7 -7.92 6.73 14.96
N SER A 8 -8.10 6.14 13.78
CA SER A 8 -7.23 6.43 12.63
C SER A 8 -7.53 7.80 12.07
N VAL A 9 -6.48 8.52 11.67
CA VAL A 9 -6.59 9.77 10.90
C VAL A 9 -6.71 9.49 9.39
N THR A 10 -6.62 8.23 8.98
CA THR A 10 -6.77 7.79 7.59
C THR A 10 -7.92 6.81 7.47
N SER A 11 -8.58 6.82 6.31
CA SER A 11 -9.61 5.84 5.93
C SER A 11 -9.06 4.83 4.93
N ILE A 12 -9.75 3.69 4.82
CA ILE A 12 -9.48 2.66 3.82
C ILE A 12 -10.74 2.51 2.99
N ASP A 13 -10.62 2.74 1.68
CA ASP A 13 -11.73 2.63 0.75
C ASP A 13 -11.46 1.50 -0.25
N CYS A 14 -12.52 0.77 -0.62
CA CYS A 14 -12.46 -0.23 -1.68
C CYS A 14 -12.61 0.44 -3.05
N VAL A 15 -11.71 0.14 -3.98
CA VAL A 15 -11.74 0.69 -5.35
C VAL A 15 -12.71 -0.09 -6.24
N GLU A 16 -13.01 -1.31 -5.89
CA GLU A 16 -13.95 -2.24 -6.53
C GLU A 16 -14.59 -3.14 -5.48
N ASP A 17 -15.59 -3.93 -5.83
CA ASP A 17 -16.22 -4.86 -4.91
C ASP A 17 -15.21 -5.87 -4.38
N VAL A 18 -15.21 -6.06 -3.06
CA VAL A 18 -14.26 -6.94 -2.37
C VAL A 18 -14.97 -7.82 -1.35
N GLU A 19 -14.43 -9.01 -1.17
CA GLU A 19 -14.74 -9.90 -0.05
C GLU A 19 -13.48 -10.04 0.81
N LEU A 20 -13.60 -9.89 2.11
CA LEU A 20 -12.46 -9.89 3.02
C LEU A 20 -12.77 -10.55 4.36
N TYR A 21 -11.74 -11.03 5.02
CA TYR A 21 -11.78 -11.46 6.41
C TYR A 21 -11.21 -10.37 7.30
N ALA A 22 -11.86 -10.14 8.44
CA ALA A 22 -11.40 -9.20 9.45
C ALA A 22 -11.06 -9.93 10.75
N ILE A 23 -10.04 -9.45 11.44
CA ILE A 23 -9.67 -9.94 12.76
C ILE A 23 -9.51 -8.76 13.72
N SER A 24 -10.00 -8.91 14.95
CA SER A 24 -9.76 -7.92 15.98
C SER A 24 -8.33 -8.00 16.50
N ARG A 25 -7.82 -6.91 17.07
CA ARG A 25 -6.51 -6.92 17.74
C ARG A 25 -6.43 -7.96 18.83
N LYS A 26 -7.47 -8.05 19.66
CA LYS A 26 -7.57 -9.02 20.76
C LYS A 26 -7.48 -10.47 20.28
N ASP A 27 -8.20 -10.78 19.20
CA ASP A 27 -8.19 -12.15 18.63
C ASP A 27 -6.85 -12.47 17.96
N LEU A 28 -6.25 -11.50 17.29
CA LEU A 28 -4.91 -11.66 16.70
C LEU A 28 -3.87 -11.93 17.79
N GLU A 29 -3.86 -11.15 18.87
CA GLU A 29 -2.95 -11.35 20.00
C GLU A 29 -3.12 -12.75 20.60
N LYS A 30 -4.37 -13.18 20.82
CA LYS A 30 -4.67 -14.52 21.33
C LYS A 30 -4.16 -15.63 20.41
N ILE A 31 -4.44 -15.55 19.11
CA ILE A 31 -3.98 -16.56 18.15
C ILE A 31 -2.44 -16.62 18.07
N CYS A 32 -1.78 -15.48 18.14
CA CYS A 32 -0.30 -15.42 18.14
C CYS A 32 0.29 -16.05 19.40
N LEU A 33 -0.33 -15.87 20.57
CA LEU A 33 0.10 -16.51 21.82
C LEU A 33 -0.09 -18.03 21.78
N ASP A 34 -1.20 -18.50 21.21
CA ASP A 34 -1.55 -19.90 21.16
C ASP A 34 -0.84 -20.66 20.00
N ASN A 35 -0.34 -19.93 19.00
CA ASN A 35 0.21 -20.55 17.79
C ASN A 35 1.46 -19.82 17.27
N HIS A 36 2.63 -20.40 17.57
CA HIS A 36 3.92 -19.85 17.15
C HIS A 36 4.06 -19.69 15.62
N LYS A 37 3.44 -20.54 14.81
CA LYS A 37 3.49 -20.41 13.35
C LYS A 37 2.75 -19.15 12.87
N VAL A 38 1.65 -18.82 13.51
CA VAL A 38 0.88 -17.60 13.20
C VAL A 38 1.68 -16.37 13.62
N GLU A 39 2.27 -16.37 14.81
CA GLU A 39 3.16 -15.29 15.25
C GLU A 39 4.33 -15.10 14.28
N HIS A 40 5.02 -16.17 13.92
CA HIS A 40 6.11 -16.14 12.95
C HIS A 40 5.66 -15.53 11.60
N PHE A 41 4.49 -15.95 11.10
CA PHE A 41 3.94 -15.41 9.85
C PHE A 41 3.73 -13.90 9.95
N PHE A 42 3.07 -13.40 10.99
CA PHE A 42 2.82 -11.96 11.14
C PHE A 42 4.11 -11.17 11.38
N ARG A 43 5.07 -11.72 12.12
CA ARG A 43 6.39 -11.10 12.29
C ARG A 43 7.10 -10.90 10.95
N ILE A 44 7.13 -11.92 10.10
CA ILE A 44 7.72 -11.81 8.76
C ILE A 44 6.94 -10.82 7.89
N LYS A 45 5.62 -10.87 7.90
CA LYS A 45 4.75 -9.91 7.16
C LYS A 45 5.00 -8.47 7.58
N ASN A 46 5.10 -8.20 8.87
CA ASN A 46 5.38 -6.86 9.39
C ASN A 46 6.79 -6.39 9.02
N SER A 47 7.79 -7.27 9.07
CA SER A 47 9.16 -6.95 8.65
C SER A 47 9.23 -6.60 7.16
N LEU A 48 8.57 -7.38 6.31
CA LEU A 48 8.48 -7.09 4.86
C LEU A 48 7.69 -5.80 4.59
N GLY A 49 6.63 -5.54 5.35
CA GLY A 49 5.86 -4.30 5.29
C GLY A 49 6.72 -3.08 5.63
N TYR A 50 7.57 -3.18 6.66
CA TYR A 50 8.52 -2.13 7.00
C TYR A 50 9.51 -1.85 5.86
N VAL A 51 10.10 -2.90 5.25
CA VAL A 51 11.01 -2.76 4.11
C VAL A 51 10.30 -2.11 2.91
N ALA A 52 9.06 -2.50 2.63
CA ALA A 52 8.26 -1.91 1.55
C ALA A 52 7.98 -0.41 1.81
N LEU A 53 7.63 -0.05 3.05
CA LEU A 53 7.42 1.34 3.46
C LEU A 53 8.70 2.16 3.32
N GLN A 54 9.84 1.64 3.76
CA GLN A 54 11.14 2.31 3.62
C GLN A 54 11.48 2.58 2.14
N LYS A 55 11.32 1.58 1.27
CA LYS A 55 11.50 1.74 -0.18
C LYS A 55 10.57 2.80 -0.75
N ARG A 56 9.32 2.83 -0.29
CA ARG A 56 8.33 3.83 -0.70
C ARG A 56 8.75 5.25 -0.33
N ILE A 57 9.20 5.45 0.91
CA ILE A 57 9.68 6.75 1.38
C ILE A 57 10.90 7.19 0.55
N LEU A 58 11.88 6.31 0.37
CA LEU A 58 13.06 6.61 -0.44
C LEU A 58 12.68 6.98 -1.89
N SER A 59 11.80 6.23 -2.51
CA SER A 59 11.33 6.54 -3.86
C SER A 59 10.68 7.92 -3.94
N LEU A 60 9.87 8.32 -2.97
CA LEU A 60 9.27 9.66 -2.93
C LEU A 60 10.31 10.79 -2.78
N LEU A 61 11.41 10.51 -2.09
CA LEU A 61 12.45 11.50 -1.81
C LEU A 61 13.52 11.60 -2.91
N THR A 62 13.80 10.52 -3.62
CA THR A 62 14.98 10.41 -4.49
C THR A 62 14.68 10.24 -5.98
N THR A 63 13.44 9.86 -6.34
CA THR A 63 13.08 9.64 -7.76
C THR A 63 12.10 10.70 -8.26
N ASP A 64 12.13 10.95 -9.55
CA ASP A 64 11.17 11.84 -10.19
C ASP A 64 9.81 11.13 -10.45
N ALA A 65 8.83 11.90 -10.91
CA ALA A 65 7.47 11.41 -11.13
C ALA A 65 7.40 10.34 -12.24
N ARG A 66 8.26 10.44 -13.25
CA ARG A 66 8.31 9.49 -14.36
C ARG A 66 8.89 8.16 -13.90
N GLU A 67 10.02 8.19 -13.22
CA GLU A 67 10.64 7.00 -12.63
C GLU A 67 9.70 6.28 -11.67
N ARG A 68 8.98 7.02 -10.81
CA ARG A 68 7.97 6.42 -9.92
C ARG A 68 6.84 5.75 -10.68
N PHE A 69 6.39 6.35 -11.79
CA PHE A 69 5.36 5.74 -12.63
C PHE A 69 5.88 4.47 -13.32
N GLU A 70 7.09 4.46 -13.82
CA GLU A 70 7.73 3.30 -14.45
C GLU A 70 7.90 2.14 -13.45
N GLN A 71 8.38 2.44 -12.23
CA GLN A 71 8.48 1.47 -11.14
C GLN A 71 7.12 0.89 -10.75
N PHE A 72 6.09 1.76 -10.61
CA PHE A 72 4.73 1.33 -10.31
C PHE A 72 4.17 0.45 -11.43
N SER A 73 4.37 0.82 -12.68
CA SER A 73 3.91 0.08 -13.85
C SER A 73 4.52 -1.31 -13.96
N ALA A 74 5.81 -1.41 -13.66
CA ALA A 74 6.53 -2.68 -13.65
C ALA A 74 6.08 -3.58 -12.48
N GLN A 75 5.84 -3.00 -11.32
CA GLN A 75 5.46 -3.75 -10.12
C GLN A 75 3.99 -4.17 -10.12
N TYR A 76 3.10 -3.32 -10.67
CA TYR A 76 1.65 -3.50 -10.61
C TYR A 76 0.97 -3.31 -11.98
N PRO A 77 1.32 -4.06 -13.01
CA PRO A 77 0.82 -3.84 -14.37
C PRO A 77 -0.72 -3.95 -14.47
N LYS A 78 -1.32 -4.81 -13.66
CA LYS A 78 -2.78 -4.99 -13.63
C LYS A 78 -3.53 -3.82 -12.99
N LEU A 79 -2.90 -3.09 -12.06
CA LEU A 79 -3.54 -1.97 -11.37
C LEU A 79 -3.71 -0.75 -12.26
N ILE A 80 -2.83 -0.54 -13.22
CA ILE A 80 -2.91 0.58 -14.16
C ILE A 80 -4.22 0.57 -14.95
N GLN A 81 -4.74 -0.60 -15.27
CA GLN A 81 -5.98 -0.77 -16.04
C GLN A 81 -7.24 -0.73 -15.17
N ARG A 82 -7.12 -1.05 -13.87
CA ARG A 82 -8.24 -1.23 -12.94
C ARG A 82 -8.48 -0.04 -12.03
N VAL A 83 -7.42 0.70 -11.70
CA VAL A 83 -7.47 1.79 -10.73
C VAL A 83 -7.63 3.14 -11.45
N PRO A 84 -8.54 4.02 -10.98
CA PRO A 84 -8.69 5.35 -11.53
C PRO A 84 -7.37 6.15 -11.53
N LYS A 85 -7.09 6.88 -12.62
CA LYS A 85 -5.86 7.66 -12.76
C LYS A 85 -5.65 8.70 -11.65
N THR A 86 -6.73 9.21 -11.05
CA THR A 86 -6.67 10.11 -9.89
C THR A 86 -6.05 9.44 -8.67
N ILE A 87 -6.40 8.18 -8.41
CA ILE A 87 -5.85 7.40 -7.30
C ILE A 87 -4.39 7.05 -7.57
N ILE A 88 -4.05 6.64 -8.80
CA ILE A 88 -2.65 6.38 -9.20
C ILE A 88 -1.81 7.65 -9.05
N ALA A 89 -2.29 8.80 -9.51
CA ALA A 89 -1.59 10.08 -9.36
C ALA A 89 -1.34 10.43 -7.88
N SER A 90 -2.36 10.28 -7.05
CA SER A 90 -2.23 10.47 -5.58
C SER A 90 -1.19 9.51 -4.99
N TYR A 91 -1.23 8.24 -5.36
CA TYR A 91 -0.23 7.25 -4.94
C TYR A 91 1.19 7.64 -5.36
N LEU A 92 1.38 8.18 -6.55
CA LEU A 92 2.68 8.62 -7.07
C LEU A 92 3.13 9.98 -6.53
N GLY A 93 2.27 10.67 -5.75
CA GLY A 93 2.56 12.01 -5.21
C GLY A 93 2.61 13.10 -6.28
N VAL A 94 1.73 13.02 -7.29
CA VAL A 94 1.64 13.98 -8.40
C VAL A 94 0.19 14.35 -8.67
N SER A 95 -0.02 15.44 -9.44
CA SER A 95 -1.35 15.78 -9.94
C SER A 95 -1.77 14.86 -11.09
N ARG A 96 -3.09 14.75 -11.33
CA ARG A 96 -3.64 13.99 -12.45
C ARG A 96 -3.12 14.49 -13.80
N GLU A 97 -2.95 15.79 -13.95
CA GLU A 97 -2.43 16.45 -15.15
C GLU A 97 -0.97 16.05 -15.40
N THR A 98 -0.16 16.02 -14.35
CA THR A 98 1.23 15.55 -14.42
C THR A 98 1.29 14.09 -14.84
N LEU A 99 0.47 13.23 -14.23
CA LEU A 99 0.39 11.82 -14.64
C LEU A 99 -0.04 11.68 -16.10
N SER A 100 -1.07 12.41 -16.53
CA SER A 100 -1.53 12.40 -17.93
C SER A 100 -0.43 12.83 -18.91
N ARG A 101 0.39 13.81 -18.54
CA ARG A 101 1.54 14.26 -19.37
C ARG A 101 2.63 13.21 -19.45
N ILE A 102 2.95 12.53 -18.36
CA ILE A 102 3.93 11.44 -18.33
C ILE A 102 3.48 10.29 -19.22
N THR A 103 2.22 9.87 -19.12
CA THR A 103 1.68 8.72 -19.85
C THR A 103 1.48 8.98 -21.35
N ARG A 104 1.35 10.23 -21.80
CA ARG A 104 1.26 10.57 -23.22
C ARG A 104 2.60 10.51 -23.96
N LYS A 105 3.71 10.58 -23.25
CA LYS A 105 5.06 10.55 -23.81
C LYS A 105 5.68 9.15 -23.83
N LEU A 106 4.90 8.15 -23.42
CA LEU A 106 5.21 6.74 -23.51
C LEU A 106 4.49 6.09 -24.69
#